data_33fd1a6768aad1ea5a00e76b09fa243b
#
_entry.id   33fd1a6768aad1ea5a00e76b09fa243b
#
_cell.length_a   1.000
_cell.length_b   1.000
_cell.length_c   1.000
_cell.angle_alpha   90.00
_cell.angle_beta   90.00
_cell.angle_gamma   90.00
#
_symmetry.space_group_name_H-M   'P 1'
#
loop_
_entity.id
_entity.type
_entity.pdbx_description
1 polymer ?
#
loop_
_entity_poly.entity_id
_entity_poly.type
_entity_poly.pdbx_seq_one_letter_code
_entity_poly.pdbx_strand_id
1 'polypeptide(L)'
;IIINVLIYSKMDLIKVAEEAFATGKQHPEFGPGDTITVAYRIKEGNKERIQQYRGVVIRISGDGEKKRFTVRKMSDNIGVERIFPIESPFIDSITVNKYGKVRRAKLYYLRELTGKKARIKERRVNTAK
;
A
#
# COMPACT_ATOMS: atom_id res chain seq x y z
N ILE A 1 7.23 -9.12 -39.99
CA ILE A 1 7.52 -9.42 -38.57
C ILE A 1 8.02 -8.15 -37.86
N ILE A 2 8.97 -7.42 -38.43
CA ILE A 2 9.47 -6.16 -37.87
C ILE A 2 8.38 -5.07 -37.85
N ILE A 3 7.55 -5.04 -38.88
CA ILE A 3 6.42 -4.11 -39.00
C ILE A 3 5.38 -4.36 -37.93
N ASN A 4 5.13 -5.62 -37.57
CA ASN A 4 4.21 -5.96 -36.48
C ASN A 4 4.73 -5.48 -35.12
N VAL A 5 6.01 -5.55 -34.90
CA VAL A 5 6.65 -5.02 -33.68
C VAL A 5 6.50 -3.50 -33.60
N LEU A 6 6.58 -2.80 -34.75
CA LEU A 6 6.39 -1.34 -34.80
C LEU A 6 4.92 -0.93 -34.61
N ILE A 7 3.97 -1.77 -35.02
CA ILE A 7 2.53 -1.53 -34.84
C ILE A 7 2.10 -1.77 -33.40
N TYR A 8 2.69 -2.74 -32.70
CA TYR A 8 2.49 -2.96 -31.27
C TYR A 8 3.11 -1.89 -30.38
N SER A 9 3.39 -0.78 -30.97
CA SER A 9 4.36 0.19 -30.53
C SER A 9 3.99 0.89 -29.23
N LYS A 10 3.59 1.71 -28.81
CA LYS A 10 3.63 2.53 -27.58
C LYS A 10 2.92 1.92 -26.39
N MET A 11 1.78 1.21 -26.59
CA MET A 11 1.06 0.60 -25.48
C MET A 11 1.77 -0.66 -24.97
N ASP A 12 2.36 -1.45 -25.87
CA ASP A 12 3.08 -2.65 -25.49
C ASP A 12 4.42 -2.34 -24.82
N LEU A 13 5.08 -1.26 -25.21
CA LEU A 13 6.31 -0.81 -24.55
C LEU A 13 6.04 -0.40 -23.09
N ILE A 14 4.92 0.24 -22.83
CA ILE A 14 4.52 0.59 -21.46
C ILE A 14 4.23 -0.67 -20.66
N LYS A 15 3.51 -1.63 -21.23
CA LYS A 15 3.24 -2.92 -20.58
C LYS A 15 4.52 -3.71 -20.29
N VAL A 16 5.43 -3.77 -21.24
CA VAL A 16 6.73 -4.44 -21.05
C VAL A 16 7.54 -3.75 -19.96
N ALA A 17 7.56 -2.42 -19.94
CA ALA A 17 8.24 -1.68 -18.88
C ALA A 17 7.58 -1.92 -17.52
N GLU A 18 6.26 -1.95 -17.46
CA GLU A 18 5.52 -2.24 -16.23
C GLU A 18 5.81 -3.65 -15.72
N GLU A 19 5.82 -4.65 -16.59
CA GLU A 19 6.18 -6.03 -16.25
C GLU A 19 7.63 -6.14 -15.77
N ALA A 20 8.55 -5.41 -16.40
CA ALA A 20 9.95 -5.41 -15.99
C ALA A 20 10.16 -4.77 -14.61
N PHE A 21 9.34 -3.79 -14.25
CA PHE A 21 9.40 -3.14 -12.95
C PHE A 21 8.52 -3.80 -11.89
N ALA A 22 7.62 -4.71 -12.29
CA ALA A 22 6.83 -5.48 -11.35
C ALA A 22 7.75 -6.37 -10.52
N THR A 23 7.58 -6.30 -9.22
CA THR A 23 8.42 -7.07 -8.30
C THR A 23 8.03 -8.55 -8.22
N GLY A 24 6.89 -8.91 -8.80
CA GLY A 24 6.33 -10.25 -8.70
C GLY A 24 5.86 -10.63 -7.31
N LYS A 25 5.94 -9.73 -6.36
CA LYS A 25 5.48 -9.99 -5.00
C LYS A 25 3.97 -9.96 -4.94
N GLN A 26 3.42 -10.96 -4.27
CA GLN A 26 1.99 -11.00 -4.00
C GLN A 26 1.73 -10.38 -2.64
N HIS A 27 0.88 -9.37 -2.62
CA HIS A 27 0.47 -8.71 -1.39
C HIS A 27 -0.97 -9.12 -1.05
N PRO A 28 -1.33 -9.22 0.24
CA PRO A 28 -2.70 -9.48 0.61
C PRO A 28 -3.61 -8.33 0.18
N GLU A 29 -4.88 -8.65 -0.07
CA GLU A 29 -5.86 -7.63 -0.37
C GLU A 29 -6.22 -6.85 0.91
N PHE A 30 -6.18 -5.55 0.81
CA PHE A 30 -6.59 -4.67 1.90
C PHE A 30 -7.27 -3.43 1.32
N GLY A 31 -8.02 -2.75 2.15
CA GLY A 31 -8.74 -1.55 1.76
C GLY A 31 -8.59 -0.43 2.77
N PRO A 32 -9.18 0.75 2.50
CA PRO A 32 -9.20 1.83 3.45
C PRO A 32 -9.83 1.40 4.78
N GLY A 33 -9.23 1.81 5.89
CA GLY A 33 -9.67 1.45 7.23
C GLY A 33 -8.99 0.21 7.81
N ASP A 34 -8.28 -0.55 7.00
CA ASP A 34 -7.55 -1.73 7.46
C ASP A 34 -6.26 -1.32 8.15
N THR A 35 -5.92 -2.02 9.22
CA THR A 35 -4.63 -1.84 9.90
C THR A 35 -3.63 -2.81 9.31
N ILE A 36 -2.56 -2.28 8.73
CA ILE A 36 -1.52 -3.08 8.08
C ILE A 36 -0.15 -2.77 8.65
N THR A 37 0.77 -3.70 8.47
CA THR A 37 2.20 -3.50 8.74
C THR A 37 2.96 -3.64 7.44
N VAL A 38 3.68 -2.59 7.06
CA VAL A 38 4.54 -2.59 5.88
C VAL A 38 5.97 -2.76 6.32
N ALA A 39 6.60 -3.84 5.90
CA ALA A 39 8.03 -4.05 6.11
C ALA A 39 8.77 -3.52 4.88
N TYR A 40 9.58 -2.48 5.06
CA TYR A 40 10.29 -1.86 3.96
C TYR A 40 11.78 -1.75 4.26
N ARG A 41 12.57 -1.77 3.18
CA ARG A 41 14.03 -1.72 3.28
C ARG A 41 14.51 -0.27 3.29
N ILE A 42 15.43 0.01 4.21
CA ILE A 42 16.11 1.29 4.30
C ILE A 42 17.58 1.05 4.05
N LYS A 43 18.16 1.81 3.13
CA LYS A 43 19.60 1.83 2.92
C LYS A 43 20.20 3.02 3.69
N GLU A 44 21.09 2.70 4.62
CA GLU A 44 21.87 3.68 5.35
C GLU A 44 23.36 3.42 5.08
N GLY A 45 23.96 4.18 4.14
CA GLY A 45 25.32 3.92 3.72
C GLY A 45 25.47 2.54 3.09
N ASN A 46 26.33 1.68 3.65
CA ASN A 46 26.55 0.32 3.20
C ASN A 46 25.66 -0.72 3.88
N LYS A 47 24.78 -0.27 4.79
CA LYS A 47 23.91 -1.15 5.56
C LYS A 47 22.48 -1.07 5.06
N GLU A 48 21.83 -2.22 4.98
CA GLU A 48 20.39 -2.32 4.71
C GLU A 48 19.72 -2.85 5.97
N ARG A 49 18.57 -2.27 6.30
CA ARG A 49 17.72 -2.77 7.38
C ARG A 49 16.27 -2.76 6.95
N ILE A 50 15.48 -3.62 7.57
CA ILE A 50 14.05 -3.68 7.37
C ILE A 50 13.38 -2.95 8.52
N GLN A 51 12.56 -1.95 8.19
CA GLN A 51 11.77 -1.23 9.17
C GLN A 51 10.30 -1.55 8.96
N GLN A 52 9.59 -1.74 10.06
CA GLN A 52 8.15 -1.99 10.02
C GLN A 52 7.38 -0.70 10.28
N TYR A 53 6.39 -0.46 9.44
CA TYR A 53 5.49 0.69 9.57
C TYR A 53 4.07 0.17 9.72
N ARG A 54 3.54 0.25 10.94
CA ARG A 54 2.19 -0.22 11.26
C ARG A 54 1.25 0.97 11.40
N GLY A 55 0.14 0.93 10.69
CA GLY A 55 -0.85 1.98 10.76
C GLY A 55 -2.13 1.62 10.01
N VAL A 56 -2.99 2.61 9.90
CA VAL A 56 -4.29 2.47 9.23
C VAL A 56 -4.19 3.04 7.82
N VAL A 57 -4.70 2.30 6.86
CA VAL A 57 -4.80 2.77 5.46
C VAL A 57 -5.91 3.79 5.38
N ILE A 58 -5.57 5.02 5.01
CA ILE A 58 -6.55 6.10 4.88
C ILE A 58 -6.96 6.37 3.44
N ARG A 59 -6.16 5.92 2.49
CA ARG A 59 -6.42 6.15 1.06
C ARG A 59 -5.71 5.11 0.21
N ILE A 60 -6.37 4.66 -0.84
CA ILE A 60 -5.77 3.89 -1.92
C ILE A 60 -6.09 4.60 -3.22
N SER A 61 -5.10 4.86 -4.05
CA SER A 61 -5.30 5.51 -5.34
C SER A 61 -4.46 4.85 -6.43
N GLY A 62 -4.87 5.02 -7.69
CA GLY A 62 -4.24 4.42 -8.84
C GLY A 62 -4.74 3.01 -9.11
N ASP A 63 -4.41 2.50 -10.27
CA ASP A 63 -4.78 1.16 -10.72
C ASP A 63 -3.55 0.36 -11.13
N GLY A 64 -3.62 -0.96 -10.91
CA GLY A 64 -2.55 -1.86 -11.32
C GLY A 64 -1.22 -1.54 -10.65
N GLU A 65 -0.20 -1.33 -11.46
CA GLU A 65 1.15 -1.07 -10.96
C GLU A 65 1.36 0.34 -10.44
N LYS A 66 0.49 1.26 -10.81
CA LYS A 66 0.49 2.64 -10.32
C LYS A 66 -0.24 2.79 -8.99
N LYS A 67 -0.77 1.71 -8.48
CA LYS A 67 -1.51 1.70 -7.22
C LYS A 67 -0.60 2.08 -6.07
N ARG A 68 -1.06 3.01 -5.27
CA ARG A 68 -0.36 3.48 -4.07
C ARG A 68 -1.35 3.63 -2.93
N PHE A 69 -0.86 3.47 -1.74
CA PHE A 69 -1.68 3.58 -0.54
C PHE A 69 -0.99 4.46 0.49
N THR A 70 -1.80 5.15 1.27
CA THR A 70 -1.33 6.02 2.34
C THR A 70 -1.65 5.38 3.68
N VAL A 71 -0.64 5.23 4.52
CA VAL A 71 -0.77 4.65 5.86
C VAL A 71 -0.53 5.74 6.89
N ARG A 72 -1.45 5.88 7.83
CA ARG A 72 -1.37 6.82 8.95
C ARG A 72 -1.12 6.08 10.25
N LYS A 73 -0.12 6.51 11.00
CA LYS A 73 0.12 6.02 12.35
C LYS A 73 0.29 7.18 13.33
N MET A 74 0.05 6.92 14.58
CA MET A 74 0.37 7.84 15.66
C MET A 74 1.73 7.47 16.26
N SER A 75 2.64 8.43 16.26
CA SER A 75 3.96 8.28 16.88
C SER A 75 4.15 9.45 17.84
N ASP A 76 4.29 9.15 19.13
CA ASP A 76 4.47 10.15 20.20
C ASP A 76 3.39 11.26 20.18
N ASN A 77 2.13 10.85 20.00
CA ASN A 77 0.97 11.74 19.87
C ASN A 77 0.97 12.62 18.61
N ILE A 78 1.89 12.38 17.68
CA ILE A 78 1.94 13.06 16.39
C ILE A 78 1.49 12.09 15.31
N GLY A 79 0.55 12.52 14.47
CA GLY A 79 0.11 11.74 13.32
C GLY A 79 1.14 11.80 12.20
N VAL A 80 1.57 10.63 11.72
CA VAL A 80 2.52 10.50 10.62
C VAL A 80 1.86 9.71 9.51
N GLU A 81 1.91 10.24 8.29
CA GLU A 81 1.38 9.58 7.11
C GLU A 81 2.50 9.31 6.12
N ARG A 82 2.45 8.15 5.50
CA ARG A 82 3.41 7.79 4.48
C ARG A 82 2.71 7.14 3.30
N ILE A 83 3.13 7.51 2.09
CA ILE A 83 2.62 6.96 0.85
C ILE A 83 3.56 5.88 0.36
N PHE A 84 3.02 4.69 0.11
CA PHE A 84 3.77 3.55 -0.42
C PHE A 84 3.22 3.15 -1.77
N PRO A 85 4.04 3.11 -2.83
CA PRO A 85 3.66 2.44 -4.07
C PRO A 85 3.58 0.92 -3.85
N ILE A 86 2.52 0.27 -4.33
CA ILE A 86 2.33 -1.17 -4.07
C ILE A 86 3.40 -2.03 -4.75
N GLU A 87 3.92 -1.57 -5.88
CA GLU A 87 4.96 -2.27 -6.64
C GLU A 87 6.37 -1.79 -6.30
N SER A 88 6.56 -1.12 -5.19
CA SER A 88 7.89 -0.65 -4.79
C SER A 88 8.82 -1.81 -4.47
N PRO A 89 10.04 -1.84 -5.04
CA PRO A 89 11.03 -2.86 -4.71
C PRO A 89 11.53 -2.76 -3.27
N PHE A 90 11.32 -1.62 -2.61
CA PHE A 90 11.73 -1.43 -1.22
C PHE A 90 10.75 -2.03 -0.23
N ILE A 91 9.53 -2.38 -0.65
CA ILE A 91 8.58 -3.08 0.20
C ILE A 91 8.95 -4.56 0.21
N ASP A 92 9.29 -5.05 1.41
CA ASP A 92 9.60 -6.46 1.60
C ASP A 92 8.31 -7.29 1.73
N SER A 93 7.41 -6.87 2.61
CA SER A 93 6.13 -7.55 2.80
C SER A 93 5.08 -6.61 3.37
N ILE A 94 3.83 -6.97 3.19
CA ILE A 94 2.68 -6.29 3.77
C ILE A 94 1.86 -7.33 4.52
N THR A 95 1.57 -7.07 5.79
CA THR A 95 0.74 -7.94 6.63
C THR A 95 -0.51 -7.17 7.06
N VAL A 96 -1.68 -7.77 6.85
CA VAL A 96 -2.94 -7.20 7.32
C VAL A 96 -3.18 -7.66 8.74
N ASN A 97 -3.16 -6.72 9.69
CA ASN A 97 -3.35 -7.02 11.11
C ASN A 97 -4.83 -7.06 11.48
N LYS A 98 -5.59 -6.12 10.97
CA LYS A 98 -7.03 -6.00 11.23
C LYS A 98 -7.75 -5.45 10.01
N TYR A 99 -8.95 -5.94 9.76
CA TYR A 99 -9.82 -5.40 8.73
C TYR A 99 -10.78 -4.39 9.37
N GLY A 100 -10.82 -3.19 8.84
CA GLY A 100 -11.66 -2.13 9.37
C GLY A 100 -12.99 -1.99 8.65
N LYS A 101 -14.03 -1.61 9.38
CA LYS A 101 -15.34 -1.29 8.82
C LYS A 101 -15.46 0.20 8.68
N VAL A 102 -15.46 0.70 7.44
CA VAL A 102 -15.58 2.12 7.14
C VAL A 102 -16.59 2.35 6.03
N ARG A 103 -17.19 3.53 6.01
CA ARG A 103 -18.17 3.91 4.99
C ARG A 103 -17.57 4.71 3.84
N ARG A 104 -16.38 5.23 4.02
CA ARG A 104 -15.72 6.11 3.05
C ARG A 104 -14.48 5.44 2.46
N ALA A 105 -14.20 5.74 1.21
CA ALA A 105 -12.98 5.28 0.54
C ALA A 105 -11.73 6.09 0.93
N LYS A 106 -11.93 7.31 1.34
CA LYS A 106 -10.86 8.21 1.79
C LYS A 106 -11.15 8.66 3.22
N LEU A 107 -10.22 8.37 4.12
CA LEU A 107 -10.43 8.55 5.56
C LEU A 107 -9.69 9.78 6.08
N TYR A 108 -9.77 10.89 5.38
CA TYR A 108 -9.10 12.13 5.80
C TYR A 108 -9.63 12.68 7.13
N TYR A 109 -10.84 12.33 7.51
CA TYR A 109 -11.41 12.75 8.78
C TYR A 109 -10.62 12.23 9.99
N LEU A 110 -9.85 11.16 9.83
CA LEU A 110 -9.00 10.62 10.90
C LEU A 110 -7.90 11.60 11.30
N ARG A 111 -7.53 12.52 10.43
CA ARG A 111 -6.51 13.53 10.74
C ARG A 111 -6.92 14.46 11.85
N GLU A 112 -8.21 14.68 12.02
CA GLU A 112 -8.78 15.56 13.03
C GLU A 112 -9.13 14.82 14.33
N LEU A 113 -9.10 13.48 14.31
CA LEU A 113 -9.50 12.66 15.44
C LEU A 113 -8.29 12.07 16.15
N THR A 114 -8.37 11.99 17.46
CA THR A 114 -7.34 11.39 18.31
C THR A 114 -7.96 10.45 19.33
N GLY A 115 -7.18 9.48 19.80
CA GLY A 115 -7.59 8.54 20.84
C GLY A 115 -8.76 7.67 20.46
N LYS A 116 -9.77 7.58 21.29
CA LYS A 116 -10.93 6.70 21.09
C LYS A 116 -11.77 7.08 19.87
N LYS A 117 -11.82 8.35 19.52
CA LYS A 117 -12.58 8.82 18.36
C LYS A 117 -11.96 8.38 17.03
N ALA A 118 -10.67 8.11 17.02
CA ALA A 118 -9.96 7.64 15.84
C ALA A 118 -10.05 6.12 15.66
N ARG A 119 -10.72 5.41 16.55
CA ARG A 119 -10.84 3.95 16.44
C ARG A 119 -11.81 3.55 15.33
N ILE A 120 -11.38 2.59 14.55
CA ILE A 120 -12.17 1.98 13.49
C ILE A 120 -12.65 0.62 13.99
N LYS A 121 -13.94 0.34 13.82
CA LYS A 121 -14.50 -0.96 14.17
C LYS A 121 -13.92 -2.03 13.27
N GLU A 122 -13.58 -3.18 13.85
CA GLU A 122 -13.10 -4.30 13.10
C GLU A 122 -14.21 -4.95 12.28
N ARG A 123 -13.91 -5.22 11.01
CA ARG A 123 -14.81 -5.95 10.12
C ARG A 123 -14.52 -7.44 10.27
N ARG A 124 -15.56 -8.22 10.50
CA ARG A 124 -15.43 -9.67 10.47
C ARG A 124 -15.27 -10.12 9.03
N VAL A 125 -14.12 -10.69 8.73
CA VAL A 125 -13.90 -11.34 7.45
C VAL A 125 -14.27 -12.82 7.66
N ASN A 126 -15.31 -13.26 6.99
CA ASN A 126 -15.58 -14.69 6.92
C ASN A 126 -14.45 -15.31 6.08
N THR A 127 -13.48 -15.88 6.76
CA THR A 127 -12.56 -16.79 6.12
C THR A 127 -13.38 -18.05 5.80
N ALA A 128 -14.12 -17.99 4.71
CA ALA A 128 -14.81 -19.17 4.23
C ALA A 128 -13.76 -20.22 3.89
N LYS A 129 -13.78 -21.28 4.61
CA LYS A 129 -12.96 -22.43 4.32
C LYS A 129 -13.57 -23.26 3.19
#